data_9622fedd4ff1fb1cc24475068f41a2ce
#
_entry.id   9622fedd4ff1fb1cc24475068f41a2ce
#
_cell.length_a   1.000
_cell.length_b   1.000
_cell.length_c   1.000
_cell.angle_alpha   90.00
_cell.angle_beta   90.00
_cell.angle_gamma   90.00
#
_symmetry.space_group_name_H-M   'P 1'
#
loop_
_entity.id
_entity.type
_entity.pdbx_description
1 polymer ?
#
loop_
_entity_poly.entity_id
_entity_poly.type
_entity_poly.pdbx_seq_one_letter_code
_entity_poly.pdbx_strand_id
1 'polypeptide(L)'
;MGSPVPARFLFFVLGLLLLVAIWLSLALGPLSLALGDSLAAALRLVGVPIEASGLEQAELILAQIRLPRTLLGCAAGAVLALCGVAMQGLFRNPLADPGLVGVSSGAALGAAVAIVGSTFIPALPAGWEPYLLSVFAFVGGLGVTLLVYRLGRRDGQTHVATMLLAGIALTALAGAVVGLFSYLADDRTLRSLTFWNLGSLKGASYARLWPLLLITIAVALWLPRRAKALNALLLGESEARHLGFDVERIKRELVVCTALGVGAAVAATGLIGFIGLVVPHLM
;
A
#
# COMPACT_ATOMS: atom_id res chain seq x y z
N MET A 1 -20.59 19.18 -25.00
CA MET A 1 -20.05 18.99 -23.65
C MET A 1 -21.12 18.31 -22.82
N GLY A 2 -20.94 17.01 -22.47
CA GLY A 2 -21.92 16.29 -21.67
C GLY A 2 -22.00 16.88 -20.27
N SER A 3 -23.21 16.89 -19.68
CA SER A 3 -23.40 17.31 -18.30
C SER A 3 -22.51 16.44 -17.38
N PRO A 4 -21.79 17.03 -16.41
CA PRO A 4 -20.94 16.24 -15.51
C PRO A 4 -21.80 15.22 -14.78
N VAL A 5 -21.36 13.96 -14.79
CA VAL A 5 -22.05 12.87 -14.08
C VAL A 5 -22.13 13.26 -12.59
N PRO A 6 -23.30 13.21 -11.96
CA PRO A 6 -23.43 13.61 -10.57
C PRO A 6 -22.56 12.70 -9.69
N ALA A 7 -21.78 13.29 -8.81
CA ALA A 7 -20.84 12.57 -7.93
C ALA A 7 -21.50 11.39 -7.18
N ARG A 8 -22.76 11.57 -6.76
CA ARG A 8 -23.55 10.51 -6.09
C ARG A 8 -23.74 9.27 -6.98
N PHE A 9 -23.97 9.46 -8.29
CA PHE A 9 -24.10 8.37 -9.24
C PHE A 9 -22.75 7.65 -9.44
N LEU A 10 -21.66 8.41 -9.57
CA LEU A 10 -20.33 7.85 -9.69
C LEU A 10 -19.99 6.97 -8.46
N PHE A 11 -20.20 7.48 -7.25
CA PHE A 11 -19.96 6.70 -6.01
C PHE A 11 -20.84 5.47 -5.92
N PHE A 12 -22.09 5.54 -6.36
CA PHE A 12 -22.97 4.37 -6.39
C PHE A 12 -22.43 3.29 -7.36
N VAL A 13 -22.04 3.67 -8.58
CA VAL A 13 -21.49 2.75 -9.57
C VAL A 13 -20.18 2.12 -9.06
N LEU A 14 -19.26 2.92 -8.50
CA LEU A 14 -18.02 2.42 -7.95
C LEU A 14 -18.25 1.48 -6.75
N GLY A 15 -19.19 1.79 -5.89
CA GLY A 15 -19.59 0.93 -4.78
C GLY A 15 -20.13 -0.41 -5.27
N LEU A 16 -20.99 -0.40 -6.30
CA LEU A 16 -21.52 -1.61 -6.91
C LEU A 16 -20.40 -2.44 -7.56
N LEU A 17 -19.50 -1.80 -8.32
CA LEU A 17 -18.35 -2.47 -8.93
C LEU A 17 -17.44 -3.08 -7.88
N LEU A 18 -17.19 -2.39 -6.76
CA LEU A 18 -16.41 -2.92 -5.65
C LEU A 18 -17.06 -4.15 -5.03
N LEU A 19 -18.39 -4.13 -4.78
CA LEU A 19 -19.12 -5.28 -4.26
C LEU A 19 -19.06 -6.47 -5.22
N VAL A 20 -19.22 -6.24 -6.51
CA VAL A 20 -19.09 -7.28 -7.54
C VAL A 20 -17.65 -7.83 -7.57
N ALA A 21 -16.64 -6.97 -7.50
CA ALA A 21 -15.24 -7.40 -7.47
C ALA A 21 -14.90 -8.22 -6.22
N ILE A 22 -15.40 -7.82 -5.04
CA ILE A 22 -15.28 -8.59 -3.80
C ILE A 22 -15.93 -9.95 -3.94
N TRP A 23 -17.17 -9.99 -4.45
CA TRP A 23 -17.87 -11.25 -4.66
C TRP A 23 -17.12 -12.18 -5.63
N LEU A 24 -16.69 -11.66 -6.78
CA LEU A 24 -15.87 -12.40 -7.74
C LEU A 24 -14.57 -12.92 -7.13
N SER A 25 -13.91 -12.11 -6.32
CA SER A 25 -12.67 -12.49 -5.62
C SER A 25 -12.90 -13.63 -4.62
N LEU A 26 -14.07 -13.66 -3.98
CA LEU A 26 -14.47 -14.74 -3.06
C LEU A 26 -14.96 -15.98 -3.81
N ALA A 27 -15.65 -15.81 -4.94
CA ALA A 27 -16.19 -16.90 -5.73
C ALA A 27 -15.14 -17.61 -6.60
N LEU A 28 -14.20 -16.85 -7.20
CA LEU A 28 -13.20 -17.35 -8.11
C LEU A 28 -11.85 -17.56 -7.40
N GLY A 29 -11.19 -18.67 -7.67
CA GLY A 29 -9.87 -18.96 -7.11
C GLY A 29 -9.27 -20.27 -7.65
N PRO A 30 -7.99 -20.54 -7.35
CA PRO A 30 -7.27 -21.70 -7.87
C PRO A 30 -7.82 -23.05 -7.35
N LEU A 31 -8.50 -23.02 -6.20
CA LEU A 31 -9.27 -24.17 -5.70
C LEU A 31 -10.70 -24.02 -6.24
N SER A 32 -11.10 -24.92 -7.15
CA SER A 32 -12.45 -24.91 -7.75
C SER A 32 -13.51 -25.18 -6.69
N LEU A 33 -14.28 -24.18 -6.35
CA LEU A 33 -15.51 -24.30 -5.58
C LEU A 33 -16.66 -23.99 -6.51
N ALA A 34 -17.76 -24.75 -6.44
CA ALA A 34 -18.97 -24.37 -7.14
C ALA A 34 -19.44 -22.99 -6.64
N LEU A 35 -20.00 -22.17 -7.55
CA LEU A 35 -20.48 -20.83 -7.17
C LEU A 35 -21.54 -20.90 -6.07
N GLY A 36 -22.39 -21.94 -6.11
CA GLY A 36 -23.38 -22.22 -5.07
C GLY A 36 -22.76 -22.47 -3.70
N ASP A 37 -21.69 -23.32 -3.65
CA ASP A 37 -21.01 -23.65 -2.40
C ASP A 37 -20.26 -22.43 -1.83
N SER A 38 -19.68 -21.59 -2.72
CA SER A 38 -19.04 -20.34 -2.31
C SER A 38 -20.02 -19.35 -1.70
N LEU A 39 -21.22 -19.25 -2.27
CA LEU A 39 -22.29 -18.39 -1.74
C LEU A 39 -22.84 -18.95 -0.42
N ALA A 40 -23.12 -20.24 -0.37
CA ALA A 40 -23.62 -20.90 0.84
C ALA A 40 -22.61 -20.79 2.01
N ALA A 41 -21.32 -21.01 1.73
CA ALA A 41 -20.26 -20.85 2.71
C ALA A 41 -20.11 -19.39 3.17
N ALA A 42 -20.22 -18.41 2.26
CA ALA A 42 -20.17 -16.99 2.61
C ALA A 42 -21.37 -16.57 3.48
N LEU A 43 -22.57 -17.05 3.18
CA LEU A 43 -23.77 -16.81 4.01
C LEU A 43 -23.64 -17.45 5.40
N ARG A 44 -23.05 -18.63 5.49
CA ARG A 44 -22.79 -19.31 6.74
C ARG A 44 -21.79 -18.56 7.63
N LEU A 45 -20.74 -17.97 7.04
CA LEU A 45 -19.79 -17.11 7.75
C LEU A 45 -20.46 -15.85 8.33
N VAL A 46 -21.55 -15.38 7.74
CA VAL A 46 -22.36 -14.25 8.26
C VAL A 46 -23.44 -14.70 9.26
N GLY A 47 -23.52 -16.02 9.57
CA GLY A 47 -24.43 -16.55 10.58
C GLY A 47 -25.76 -17.05 10.05
N VAL A 48 -25.93 -17.19 8.71
CA VAL A 48 -27.14 -17.80 8.13
C VAL A 48 -27.01 -19.32 8.21
N PRO A 49 -27.91 -20.03 8.90
CA PRO A 49 -27.84 -21.48 9.00
C PRO A 49 -28.20 -22.14 7.66
N ILE A 50 -27.19 -22.69 6.98
CA ILE A 50 -27.36 -23.44 5.73
C ILE A 50 -26.81 -24.85 5.97
N GLU A 51 -27.68 -25.85 5.85
CA GLU A 51 -27.28 -27.25 5.93
C GLU A 51 -27.06 -27.79 4.50
N ALA A 52 -25.78 -28.01 4.15
CA ALA A 52 -25.43 -28.74 2.94
C ALA A 52 -24.14 -29.53 3.20
N SER A 53 -24.06 -30.73 2.67
CA SER A 53 -22.89 -31.60 2.80
C SER A 53 -21.70 -31.04 2.03
N GLY A 54 -20.50 -31.02 2.64
CA GLY A 54 -19.26 -30.55 1.98
C GLY A 54 -18.98 -29.05 2.13
N LEU A 55 -19.83 -28.26 2.80
CA LEU A 55 -19.61 -26.83 3.00
C LEU A 55 -18.43 -26.50 3.94
N GLU A 56 -18.04 -27.41 4.84
CA GLU A 56 -16.95 -27.16 5.79
C GLU A 56 -15.62 -26.86 5.09
N GLN A 57 -15.32 -27.59 4.00
CA GLN A 57 -14.11 -27.33 3.22
C GLN A 57 -14.19 -26.00 2.49
N ALA A 58 -15.34 -25.66 1.91
CA ALA A 58 -15.59 -24.37 1.25
C ALA A 58 -15.48 -23.22 2.24
N GLU A 59 -16.01 -23.36 3.45
CA GLU A 59 -15.93 -22.39 4.52
C GLU A 59 -14.49 -22.14 4.97
N LEU A 60 -13.69 -23.20 5.15
CA LEU A 60 -12.26 -23.09 5.47
C LEU A 60 -11.49 -22.36 4.38
N ILE A 61 -11.73 -22.69 3.12
CA ILE A 61 -11.08 -22.02 1.97
C ILE A 61 -11.47 -20.54 1.92
N LEU A 62 -12.74 -20.24 2.10
CA LEU A 62 -13.20 -18.86 2.14
C LEU A 62 -12.59 -18.11 3.33
N ALA A 63 -12.73 -18.63 4.54
CA ALA A 63 -12.32 -17.94 5.76
C ALA A 63 -10.79 -17.77 5.86
N GLN A 64 -10.01 -18.77 5.49
CA GLN A 64 -8.57 -18.76 5.75
C GLN A 64 -7.73 -18.32 4.54
N ILE A 65 -8.25 -18.41 3.33
CA ILE A 65 -7.49 -18.10 2.11
C ILE A 65 -8.08 -16.93 1.35
N ARG A 66 -9.38 -17.00 0.97
CA ARG A 66 -9.96 -16.01 0.05
C ARG A 66 -10.29 -14.70 0.75
N LEU A 67 -10.88 -14.76 1.93
CA LEU A 67 -11.29 -13.56 2.67
C LEU A 67 -10.09 -12.70 3.10
N PRO A 68 -9.02 -13.24 3.73
CA PRO A 68 -7.84 -12.44 4.04
C PRO A 68 -7.21 -11.83 2.80
N ARG A 69 -7.16 -12.57 1.68
CA ARG A 69 -6.60 -12.09 0.42
C ARG A 69 -7.40 -10.93 -0.17
N THR A 70 -8.71 -11.05 -0.20
CA THR A 70 -9.63 -10.02 -0.72
C THR A 70 -9.55 -8.76 0.15
N LEU A 71 -9.61 -8.91 1.48
CA LEU A 71 -9.50 -7.79 2.41
C LEU A 71 -8.13 -7.11 2.36
N LEU A 72 -7.05 -7.89 2.21
CA LEU A 72 -5.70 -7.35 2.05
C LEU A 72 -5.58 -6.52 0.77
N GLY A 73 -6.15 -7.01 -0.34
CA GLY A 73 -6.21 -6.27 -1.60
C GLY A 73 -7.01 -4.97 -1.50
N CYS A 74 -8.17 -5.00 -0.85
CA CYS A 74 -9.00 -3.81 -0.60
C CYS A 74 -8.26 -2.78 0.28
N ALA A 75 -7.63 -3.23 1.38
CA ALA A 75 -6.91 -2.35 2.29
C ALA A 75 -5.67 -1.74 1.60
N ALA A 76 -4.89 -2.54 0.86
CA ALA A 76 -3.72 -2.06 0.12
C ALA A 76 -4.13 -1.05 -0.96
N GLY A 77 -5.16 -1.36 -1.77
CA GLY A 77 -5.67 -0.45 -2.80
C GLY A 77 -6.17 0.87 -2.20
N ALA A 78 -6.93 0.80 -1.10
CA ALA A 78 -7.47 1.97 -0.43
C ALA A 78 -6.36 2.88 0.12
N VAL A 79 -5.39 2.33 0.86
CA VAL A 79 -4.31 3.14 1.44
C VAL A 79 -3.38 3.71 0.36
N LEU A 80 -3.08 2.96 -0.70
CA LEU A 80 -2.28 3.45 -1.81
C LEU A 80 -2.98 4.61 -2.54
N ALA A 81 -4.28 4.52 -2.79
CA ALA A 81 -5.06 5.58 -3.38
C ALA A 81 -5.10 6.84 -2.50
N LEU A 82 -5.34 6.69 -1.20
CA LEU A 82 -5.33 7.81 -0.24
C LEU A 82 -3.96 8.49 -0.16
N CYS A 83 -2.87 7.71 -0.11
CA CYS A 83 -1.52 8.25 -0.16
C CYS A 83 -1.21 8.94 -1.50
N GLY A 84 -1.80 8.44 -2.60
CA GLY A 84 -1.75 9.09 -3.91
C GLY A 84 -2.35 10.49 -3.88
N VAL A 85 -3.56 10.64 -3.37
CA VAL A 85 -4.21 11.96 -3.17
C VAL A 85 -3.32 12.89 -2.35
N ALA A 86 -2.75 12.40 -1.25
CA ALA A 86 -1.85 13.16 -0.39
C ALA A 86 -0.62 13.68 -1.14
N MET A 87 0.01 12.82 -1.97
CA MET A 87 1.20 13.19 -2.75
C MET A 87 0.87 14.10 -3.93
N GLN A 88 -0.22 13.85 -4.64
CA GLN A 88 -0.68 14.75 -5.71
C GLN A 88 -0.94 16.16 -5.19
N GLY A 89 -1.56 16.28 -4.00
CA GLY A 89 -1.75 17.56 -3.32
C GLY A 89 -0.43 18.21 -2.87
N LEU A 90 0.48 17.44 -2.29
CA LEU A 90 1.79 17.93 -1.82
C LEU A 90 2.66 18.44 -2.98
N PHE A 91 2.74 17.68 -4.07
CA PHE A 91 3.55 18.02 -5.24
C PHE A 91 2.82 18.98 -6.21
N ARG A 92 1.54 19.26 -5.98
CA ARG A 92 0.68 20.04 -6.88
C ARG A 92 0.76 19.50 -8.33
N ASN A 93 0.83 18.18 -8.43
CA ASN A 93 0.95 17.49 -9.71
C ASN A 93 0.03 16.25 -9.68
N PRO A 94 -0.97 16.16 -10.57
CA PRO A 94 -1.89 15.03 -10.64
C PRO A 94 -1.21 13.72 -11.08
N LEU A 95 0.02 13.80 -11.58
CA LEU A 95 0.83 12.64 -11.96
C LEU A 95 1.84 12.24 -10.88
N ALA A 96 1.78 12.81 -9.68
CA ALA A 96 2.67 12.42 -8.59
C ALA A 96 2.27 11.05 -8.04
N ASP A 97 3.25 10.15 -8.01
CA ASP A 97 3.13 8.82 -7.40
C ASP A 97 3.72 8.85 -5.98
N PRO A 98 3.10 8.17 -5.00
CA PRO A 98 3.64 8.08 -3.65
C PRO A 98 5.05 7.49 -3.58
N GLY A 99 5.46 6.68 -4.55
CA GLY A 99 6.80 6.12 -4.65
C GLY A 99 7.92 7.15 -4.88
N LEU A 100 7.58 8.35 -5.40
CA LEU A 100 8.54 9.43 -5.66
C LEU A 100 9.32 9.88 -4.40
N VAL A 101 8.78 9.68 -3.23
CA VAL A 101 9.48 9.95 -1.96
C VAL A 101 10.34 8.77 -1.48
N GLY A 102 10.58 7.77 -2.34
CA GLY A 102 11.51 6.68 -2.09
C GLY A 102 10.98 5.56 -1.19
N VAL A 103 9.69 5.56 -0.85
CA VAL A 103 9.10 4.57 0.05
C VAL A 103 9.20 3.16 -0.52
N SER A 104 8.87 2.99 -1.79
CA SER A 104 8.87 1.67 -2.46
C SER A 104 10.29 1.13 -2.64
N SER A 105 11.24 1.98 -3.03
CA SER A 105 12.65 1.59 -3.19
C SER A 105 13.33 1.28 -1.85
N GLY A 106 12.99 2.05 -0.82
CA GLY A 106 13.44 1.76 0.54
C GLY A 106 12.89 0.44 1.07
N ALA A 107 11.63 0.14 0.78
CA ALA A 107 11.02 -1.14 1.15
C ALA A 107 11.65 -2.31 0.39
N ALA A 108 11.96 -2.14 -0.90
CA ALA A 108 12.69 -3.13 -1.69
C ALA A 108 14.10 -3.40 -1.12
N LEU A 109 14.81 -2.35 -0.74
CA LEU A 109 16.11 -2.47 -0.10
C LEU A 109 16.01 -3.21 1.24
N GLY A 110 15.06 -2.84 2.10
CA GLY A 110 14.82 -3.50 3.38
C GLY A 110 14.47 -4.98 3.21
N ALA A 111 13.60 -5.30 2.25
CA ALA A 111 13.24 -6.68 1.92
C ALA A 111 14.46 -7.47 1.40
N ALA A 112 15.28 -6.86 0.53
CA ALA A 112 16.49 -7.50 0.03
C ALA A 112 17.49 -7.79 1.15
N VAL A 113 17.66 -6.86 2.10
CA VAL A 113 18.50 -7.08 3.30
C VAL A 113 17.94 -8.24 4.13
N ALA A 114 16.62 -8.34 4.33
CA ALA A 114 16.01 -9.43 5.07
C ALA A 114 16.18 -10.78 4.35
N ILE A 115 15.93 -10.84 3.05
CA ILE A 115 16.01 -12.07 2.25
C ILE A 115 17.45 -12.59 2.20
N VAL A 116 18.41 -11.72 1.86
CA VAL A 116 19.85 -12.09 1.80
C VAL A 116 20.39 -12.32 3.20
N GLY A 117 20.05 -11.45 4.16
CA GLY A 117 20.49 -11.56 5.55
C GLY A 117 20.04 -12.84 6.22
N SER A 118 18.87 -13.36 5.88
CA SER A 118 18.34 -14.62 6.43
C SER A 118 19.23 -15.83 6.09
N THR A 119 20.04 -15.76 5.02
CA THR A 119 20.99 -16.82 4.68
C THR A 119 22.20 -16.88 5.64
N PHE A 120 22.51 -15.78 6.33
CA PHE A 120 23.64 -15.66 7.25
C PHE A 120 23.24 -15.81 8.72
N ILE A 121 21.95 -15.75 9.05
CA ILE A 121 21.46 -15.88 10.43
C ILE A 121 20.99 -17.32 10.64
N PRO A 122 21.79 -18.16 11.38
CA PRO A 122 21.35 -19.51 11.70
C PRO A 122 20.20 -19.44 12.70
N ALA A 123 19.09 -20.10 12.34
CA ALA A 123 17.95 -20.38 13.21
C ALA A 123 17.26 -19.15 13.85
N LEU A 124 16.52 -18.39 13.03
CA LEU A 124 15.43 -17.59 13.57
C LEU A 124 14.41 -18.51 14.27
N PRO A 125 13.83 -18.09 15.42
CA PRO A 125 12.76 -18.85 16.04
C PRO A 125 11.65 -19.18 15.02
N ALA A 126 11.18 -20.41 15.00
CA ALA A 126 10.14 -20.85 14.09
C ALA A 126 8.93 -19.88 14.13
N GLY A 127 8.51 -19.38 12.96
CA GLY A 127 7.39 -18.45 12.82
C GLY A 127 7.75 -16.95 12.72
N TRP A 128 9.01 -16.54 12.92
CA TRP A 128 9.43 -15.14 12.78
C TRP A 128 9.78 -14.71 11.34
N GLU A 129 10.12 -15.66 10.47
CA GLU A 129 10.54 -15.38 9.09
C GLU A 129 9.57 -14.48 8.29
N PRO A 130 8.24 -14.70 8.31
CA PRO A 130 7.31 -13.86 7.56
C PRO A 130 7.23 -12.42 8.11
N TYR A 131 7.42 -12.25 9.42
CA TYR A 131 7.38 -10.93 10.06
C TYR A 131 8.65 -10.16 9.83
N LEU A 132 9.81 -10.84 9.82
CA LEU A 132 11.11 -10.20 9.59
C LEU A 132 11.12 -9.47 8.24
N LEU A 133 10.70 -10.13 7.19
CA LEU A 133 10.61 -9.56 5.85
C LEU A 133 9.73 -8.31 5.82
N SER A 134 8.54 -8.40 6.42
CA SER A 134 7.60 -7.27 6.47
C SER A 134 8.13 -6.11 7.30
N VAL A 135 8.76 -6.38 8.44
CA VAL A 135 9.36 -5.35 9.30
C VAL A 135 10.52 -4.65 8.59
N PHE A 136 11.42 -5.40 7.97
CA PHE A 136 12.56 -4.81 7.26
C PHE A 136 12.10 -3.98 6.06
N ALA A 137 11.12 -4.47 5.29
CA ALA A 137 10.53 -3.71 4.20
C ALA A 137 9.87 -2.40 4.70
N PHE A 138 9.09 -2.46 5.77
CA PHE A 138 8.46 -1.29 6.36
C PHE A 138 9.49 -0.28 6.88
N VAL A 139 10.48 -0.74 7.65
CA VAL A 139 11.54 0.12 8.21
C VAL A 139 12.41 0.71 7.10
N GLY A 140 12.75 -0.07 6.08
CA GLY A 140 13.48 0.41 4.91
C GLY A 140 12.72 1.50 4.15
N GLY A 141 11.44 1.31 3.90
CA GLY A 141 10.57 2.30 3.26
C GLY A 141 10.44 3.59 4.08
N LEU A 142 10.18 3.45 5.38
CA LEU A 142 10.12 4.59 6.30
C LEU A 142 11.47 5.32 6.37
N GLY A 143 12.59 4.59 6.49
CA GLY A 143 13.93 5.15 6.59
C GLY A 143 14.32 5.96 5.37
N VAL A 144 14.13 5.43 4.16
CA VAL A 144 14.44 6.16 2.91
C VAL A 144 13.52 7.37 2.76
N THR A 145 12.23 7.26 3.07
CA THR A 145 11.31 8.41 2.99
C THR A 145 11.70 9.53 3.97
N LEU A 146 12.07 9.17 5.21
CA LEU A 146 12.53 10.16 6.19
C LEU A 146 13.86 10.81 5.76
N LEU A 147 14.74 10.03 5.12
CA LEU A 147 15.98 10.56 4.57
C LEU A 147 15.71 11.53 3.41
N VAL A 148 14.82 11.17 2.47
CA VAL A 148 14.35 12.06 1.39
C VAL A 148 13.79 13.36 1.96
N TYR A 149 12.93 13.25 2.98
CA TYR A 149 12.35 14.43 3.63
C TYR A 149 13.42 15.31 4.30
N ARG A 150 14.38 14.70 4.99
CA ARG A 150 15.51 15.46 5.61
C ARG A 150 16.38 16.16 4.58
N LEU A 151 16.72 15.50 3.48
CA LEU A 151 17.48 16.08 2.37
C LEU A 151 16.72 17.20 1.65
N GLY A 152 15.40 17.07 1.56
CA GLY A 152 14.54 18.10 0.98
C GLY A 152 14.30 19.30 1.89
N ARG A 153 14.73 19.25 3.17
CA ARG A 153 14.54 20.32 4.14
C ARG A 153 15.79 21.19 4.26
N ARG A 154 15.64 22.49 3.98
CA ARG A 154 16.70 23.49 4.14
C ARG A 154 16.14 24.74 4.82
N ASP A 155 16.86 25.32 5.77
CA ASP A 155 16.49 26.54 6.51
C ASP A 155 15.08 26.49 7.13
N GLY A 156 14.70 25.32 7.64
CA GLY A 156 13.38 25.10 8.26
C GLY A 156 12.24 24.90 7.26
N GLN A 157 12.48 25.04 5.95
CA GLN A 157 11.49 24.90 4.89
C GLN A 157 11.69 23.60 4.08
N THR A 158 10.61 23.01 3.65
CA THR A 158 10.62 21.79 2.82
C THR A 158 10.50 22.17 1.34
N HIS A 159 11.58 21.97 0.60
CA HIS A 159 11.66 22.21 -0.83
C HIS A 159 11.23 20.96 -1.61
N VAL A 160 10.04 20.99 -2.18
CA VAL A 160 9.43 19.87 -2.89
C VAL A 160 10.28 19.36 -4.06
N ALA A 161 10.88 20.29 -4.84
CA ALA A 161 11.78 19.93 -5.94
C ALA A 161 13.03 19.17 -5.45
N THR A 162 13.63 19.60 -4.34
CA THR A 162 14.78 18.92 -3.73
C THR A 162 14.38 17.54 -3.20
N MET A 163 13.19 17.39 -2.62
CA MET A 163 12.66 16.10 -2.21
C MET A 163 12.53 15.14 -3.39
N LEU A 164 12.01 15.60 -4.54
CA LEU A 164 11.89 14.77 -5.75
C LEU A 164 13.26 14.32 -6.25
N LEU A 165 14.22 15.21 -6.33
CA LEU A 165 15.59 14.88 -6.75
C LEU A 165 16.24 13.88 -5.78
N ALA A 166 16.11 14.09 -4.48
CA ALA A 166 16.60 13.18 -3.45
C ALA A 166 15.90 11.81 -3.56
N GLY A 167 14.59 11.78 -3.79
CA GLY A 167 13.82 10.56 -4.00
C GLY A 167 14.31 9.76 -5.21
N ILE A 168 14.55 10.42 -6.34
CA ILE A 168 15.10 9.79 -7.55
C ILE A 168 16.51 9.24 -7.28
N ALA A 169 17.39 10.04 -6.67
CA ALA A 169 18.76 9.63 -6.38
C ALA A 169 18.82 8.44 -5.41
N LEU A 170 18.04 8.47 -4.33
CA LEU A 170 17.98 7.37 -3.36
C LEU A 170 17.29 6.13 -3.94
N THR A 171 16.32 6.29 -4.84
CA THR A 171 15.72 5.16 -5.57
C THR A 171 16.76 4.48 -6.46
N ALA A 172 17.56 5.25 -7.20
CA ALA A 172 18.63 4.70 -8.03
C ALA A 172 19.70 3.99 -7.18
N LEU A 173 20.09 4.59 -6.05
CA LEU A 173 21.05 3.98 -5.12
C LEU A 173 20.50 2.69 -4.51
N ALA A 174 19.26 2.68 -4.02
CA ALA A 174 18.61 1.48 -3.50
C ALA A 174 18.52 0.39 -4.57
N GLY A 175 18.16 0.76 -5.82
CA GLY A 175 18.14 -0.15 -6.96
C GLY A 175 19.50 -0.77 -7.27
N ALA A 176 20.59 0.02 -7.20
CA ALA A 176 21.94 -0.46 -7.39
C ALA A 176 22.34 -1.48 -6.31
N VAL A 177 21.99 -1.22 -5.03
CA VAL A 177 22.27 -2.15 -3.92
C VAL A 177 21.45 -3.44 -4.06
N VAL A 178 20.16 -3.34 -4.42
CA VAL A 178 19.31 -4.52 -4.69
C VAL A 178 19.85 -5.31 -5.89
N GLY A 179 20.33 -4.64 -6.93
CA GLY A 179 21.01 -5.26 -8.07
C GLY A 179 22.27 -6.02 -7.66
N LEU A 180 23.10 -5.44 -6.80
CA LEU A 180 24.28 -6.10 -6.25
C LEU A 180 23.91 -7.36 -5.43
N PHE A 181 22.90 -7.26 -4.58
CA PHE A 181 22.39 -8.43 -3.84
C PHE A 181 21.86 -9.52 -4.79
N SER A 182 21.17 -9.14 -5.85
CA SER A 182 20.69 -10.08 -6.87
C SER A 182 21.83 -10.78 -7.63
N TYR A 183 22.92 -10.05 -7.88
CA TYR A 183 24.11 -10.60 -8.53
C TYR A 183 24.87 -11.60 -7.65
N LEU A 184 24.93 -11.37 -6.34
CA LEU A 184 25.62 -12.21 -5.37
C LEU A 184 24.75 -13.36 -4.83
N ALA A 185 23.45 -13.33 -5.10
CA ALA A 185 22.48 -14.29 -4.58
C ALA A 185 22.59 -15.64 -5.29
N ASP A 186 22.33 -16.72 -4.57
CA ASP A 186 22.07 -18.03 -5.17
C ASP A 186 20.68 -18.06 -5.84
N ASP A 187 20.40 -19.09 -6.62
CA ASP A 187 19.15 -19.22 -7.41
C ASP A 187 17.88 -19.14 -6.54
N ARG A 188 17.92 -19.64 -5.32
CA ARG A 188 16.77 -19.64 -4.41
C ARG A 188 16.50 -18.22 -3.89
N THR A 189 17.54 -17.54 -3.45
CA THR A 189 17.49 -16.17 -2.96
C THR A 189 17.09 -15.20 -4.08
N LEU A 190 17.67 -15.36 -5.27
CA LEU A 190 17.33 -14.56 -6.46
C LEU A 190 15.85 -14.71 -6.83
N ARG A 191 15.31 -15.92 -6.81
CA ARG A 191 13.87 -16.15 -7.03
C ARG A 191 13.03 -15.44 -5.96
N SER A 192 13.42 -15.53 -4.70
CA SER A 192 12.70 -14.87 -3.60
C SER A 192 12.69 -13.33 -3.76
N LEU A 193 13.83 -12.73 -4.12
CA LEU A 193 13.94 -11.30 -4.43
C LEU A 193 13.05 -10.90 -5.61
N THR A 194 13.08 -11.69 -6.69
CA THR A 194 12.30 -11.42 -7.89
C THR A 194 10.79 -11.50 -7.61
N PHE A 195 10.32 -12.56 -6.94
CA PHE A 195 8.90 -12.69 -6.61
C PHE A 195 8.42 -11.63 -5.64
N TRP A 196 9.26 -11.21 -4.70
CA TRP A 196 8.91 -10.14 -3.78
C TRP A 196 8.77 -8.80 -4.51
N ASN A 197 9.67 -8.49 -5.45
CA ASN A 197 9.62 -7.27 -6.28
C ASN A 197 8.43 -7.24 -7.26
N LEU A 198 7.91 -8.40 -7.66
CA LEU A 198 6.69 -8.44 -8.48
C LEU A 198 5.41 -8.10 -7.69
N GLY A 199 5.48 -8.14 -6.38
CA GLY A 199 4.32 -7.98 -5.52
C GLY A 199 3.33 -9.14 -5.63
N SER A 200 2.66 -9.50 -4.54
CA SER A 200 1.69 -10.59 -4.55
C SER A 200 0.76 -10.55 -3.35
N LEU A 201 -0.50 -10.88 -3.60
CA LEU A 201 -1.48 -11.17 -2.55
C LEU A 201 -1.49 -12.65 -2.15
N LYS A 202 -0.58 -13.48 -2.71
CA LYS A 202 -0.58 -14.94 -2.53
C LYS A 202 -0.27 -15.37 -1.09
N GLY A 203 0.49 -14.57 -0.35
CA GLY A 203 0.81 -14.83 1.07
C GLY A 203 -0.11 -14.11 2.05
N ALA A 204 -1.34 -13.75 1.62
CA ALA A 204 -2.29 -13.07 2.48
C ALA A 204 -2.67 -13.91 3.70
N SER A 205 -2.61 -13.31 4.87
CA SER A 205 -3.02 -13.89 6.15
C SER A 205 -3.58 -12.80 7.04
N TYR A 206 -4.34 -13.16 8.05
CA TYR A 206 -4.84 -12.21 9.04
C TYR A 206 -3.70 -11.48 9.77
N ALA A 207 -2.58 -12.14 9.98
CA ALA A 207 -1.40 -11.54 10.61
C ALA A 207 -0.82 -10.36 9.79
N ARG A 208 -0.86 -10.43 8.45
CA ARG A 208 -0.45 -9.32 7.57
C ARG A 208 -1.56 -8.31 7.35
N LEU A 209 -2.82 -8.76 7.40
CA LEU A 209 -4.00 -7.92 7.18
C LEU A 209 -4.18 -6.89 8.31
N TRP A 210 -4.13 -7.31 9.57
CA TRP A 210 -4.47 -6.44 10.69
C TRP A 210 -3.60 -5.18 10.80
N PRO A 211 -2.26 -5.25 10.71
CA PRO A 211 -1.42 -4.04 10.72
C PRO A 211 -1.75 -3.09 9.57
N LEU A 212 -1.93 -3.62 8.35
CA LEU A 212 -2.28 -2.82 7.19
C LEU A 212 -3.67 -2.19 7.35
N LEU A 213 -4.66 -2.93 7.81
CA LEU A 213 -6.02 -2.46 7.98
C LEU A 213 -6.09 -1.32 9.01
N LEU A 214 -5.38 -1.45 10.14
CA LEU A 214 -5.29 -0.40 11.15
C LEU A 214 -4.70 0.90 10.58
N ILE A 215 -3.60 0.79 9.83
CA ILE A 215 -2.99 1.96 9.17
C ILE A 215 -3.91 2.52 8.10
N THR A 216 -4.58 1.68 7.31
CA THR A 216 -5.54 2.12 6.29
C THR A 216 -6.69 2.91 6.91
N ILE A 217 -7.27 2.40 8.01
CA ILE A 217 -8.34 3.08 8.74
C ILE A 217 -7.83 4.41 9.32
N ALA A 218 -6.64 4.42 9.92
CA ALA A 218 -6.06 5.64 10.47
C ALA A 218 -5.87 6.72 9.38
N VAL A 219 -5.33 6.34 8.22
CA VAL A 219 -5.16 7.24 7.07
C VAL A 219 -6.51 7.70 6.54
N ALA A 220 -7.47 6.79 6.36
CA ALA A 220 -8.80 7.10 5.85
C ALA A 220 -9.59 8.05 6.76
N LEU A 221 -9.39 7.97 8.06
CA LEU A 221 -10.00 8.88 9.03
C LEU A 221 -9.25 10.22 9.14
N TRP A 222 -7.93 10.20 9.00
CA TRP A 222 -7.11 11.40 9.18
C TRP A 222 -7.06 12.28 7.93
N LEU A 223 -6.88 11.73 6.74
CA LEU A 223 -6.66 12.49 5.50
C LEU A 223 -7.83 13.43 5.16
N PRO A 224 -9.12 13.04 5.27
CA PRO A 224 -10.23 13.96 4.99
C PRO A 224 -10.25 15.20 5.90
N ARG A 225 -9.73 15.08 7.13
CA ARG A 225 -9.60 16.24 8.03
C ARG A 225 -8.60 17.27 7.52
N ARG A 226 -7.70 16.87 6.60
CA ARG A 226 -6.70 17.75 5.96
C ARG A 226 -7.16 18.27 4.59
N ALA A 227 -8.36 17.92 4.12
CA ALA A 227 -8.84 18.30 2.79
C ALA A 227 -8.79 19.81 2.53
N LYS A 228 -9.18 20.63 3.52
CA LYS A 228 -9.10 22.10 3.41
C LYS A 228 -7.66 22.58 3.24
N ALA A 229 -6.72 21.99 3.96
CA ALA A 229 -5.30 22.32 3.87
C ALA A 229 -4.69 21.87 2.53
N LEU A 230 -5.06 20.68 2.04
CA LEU A 230 -4.67 20.21 0.71
C LEU A 230 -5.18 21.13 -0.40
N ASN A 231 -6.45 21.53 -0.34
CA ASN A 231 -7.02 22.49 -1.30
C ASN A 231 -6.31 23.84 -1.26
N ALA A 232 -5.94 24.33 -0.07
CA ALA A 232 -5.17 25.55 0.07
C ALA A 232 -3.76 25.43 -0.54
N LEU A 233 -3.09 24.28 -0.37
CA LEU A 233 -1.79 24.00 -0.97
C LEU A 233 -1.83 24.02 -2.50
N LEU A 234 -2.93 23.60 -3.12
CA LEU A 234 -3.11 23.66 -4.58
C LEU A 234 -3.07 25.09 -5.13
N LEU A 235 -3.53 26.10 -4.33
CA LEU A 235 -3.45 27.52 -4.69
C LEU A 235 -2.02 28.06 -4.60
N GLY A 236 -1.15 27.42 -3.84
CA GLY A 236 0.23 27.82 -3.60
C GLY A 236 0.58 27.86 -2.11
N GLU A 237 1.87 27.70 -1.80
CA GLU A 237 2.34 27.70 -0.40
C GLU A 237 2.18 29.08 0.26
N SER A 238 2.36 30.17 -0.50
CA SER A 238 2.16 31.55 -0.04
C SER A 238 0.70 31.76 0.34
N GLU A 239 -0.20 31.38 -0.57
CA GLU A 239 -1.65 31.52 -0.37
C GLU A 239 -2.15 30.66 0.81
N ALA A 240 -1.64 29.43 0.92
CA ALA A 240 -1.98 28.57 2.05
C ALA A 240 -1.55 29.18 3.40
N ARG A 241 -0.37 29.83 3.45
CA ARG A 241 0.09 30.58 4.65
C ARG A 241 -0.80 31.79 4.95
N HIS A 242 -1.20 32.55 3.94
CA HIS A 242 -2.12 33.67 4.10
C HIS A 242 -3.50 33.24 4.61
N LEU A 243 -3.95 32.04 4.24
CA LEU A 243 -5.16 31.41 4.76
C LEU A 243 -5.01 30.84 6.18
N GLY A 244 -3.83 31.01 6.81
CA GLY A 244 -3.57 30.61 8.19
C GLY A 244 -3.13 29.16 8.37
N PHE A 245 -2.79 28.43 7.30
CA PHE A 245 -2.30 27.07 7.41
C PHE A 245 -0.78 27.01 7.69
N ASP A 246 -0.39 26.15 8.63
CA ASP A 246 1.02 25.80 8.84
C ASP A 246 1.46 24.80 7.75
N VAL A 247 2.00 25.35 6.66
CA VAL A 247 2.40 24.63 5.45
C VAL A 247 3.47 23.56 5.77
N GLU A 248 4.46 23.88 6.60
CA GLU A 248 5.54 22.94 6.91
C GLU A 248 5.05 21.76 7.76
N ARG A 249 4.16 22.01 8.69
CA ARG A 249 3.51 20.95 9.45
C ARG A 249 2.68 20.04 8.55
N ILE A 250 1.89 20.60 7.64
CA ILE A 250 1.07 19.83 6.70
C ILE A 250 1.95 18.97 5.79
N LYS A 251 3.01 19.52 5.20
CA LYS A 251 3.96 18.77 4.37
C LYS A 251 4.55 17.58 5.12
N ARG A 252 5.01 17.81 6.35
CA ARG A 252 5.57 16.75 7.22
C ARG A 252 4.53 15.66 7.50
N GLU A 253 3.31 16.06 7.85
CA GLU A 253 2.23 15.13 8.15
C GLU A 253 1.86 14.27 6.92
N LEU A 254 1.79 14.87 5.73
CA LEU A 254 1.52 14.15 4.48
C LEU A 254 2.63 13.15 4.13
N VAL A 255 3.90 13.53 4.29
CA VAL A 255 5.04 12.64 4.05
C VAL A 255 5.03 11.47 5.03
N VAL A 256 4.81 11.72 6.31
CA VAL A 256 4.72 10.65 7.34
C VAL A 256 3.53 9.73 7.06
N CYS A 257 2.36 10.28 6.75
CA CYS A 257 1.17 9.51 6.38
C CYS A 257 1.45 8.59 5.18
N THR A 258 2.10 9.12 4.15
CA THR A 258 2.48 8.34 2.96
C THR A 258 3.51 7.26 3.29
N ALA A 259 4.53 7.58 4.07
CA ALA A 259 5.53 6.61 4.49
C ALA A 259 4.92 5.44 5.26
N LEU A 260 4.00 5.73 6.17
CA LEU A 260 3.27 4.72 6.95
C LEU A 260 2.32 3.90 6.07
N GLY A 261 1.49 4.56 5.26
CA GLY A 261 0.47 3.90 4.43
C GLY A 261 1.08 3.04 3.33
N VAL A 262 1.95 3.61 2.50
CA VAL A 262 2.62 2.89 1.41
C VAL A 262 3.59 1.85 1.97
N GLY A 263 4.36 2.20 3.01
CA GLY A 263 5.27 1.27 3.68
C GLY A 263 4.55 0.04 4.20
N ALA A 264 3.38 0.19 4.84
CA ALA A 264 2.56 -0.92 5.32
C ALA A 264 1.99 -1.76 4.17
N ALA A 265 1.50 -1.11 3.09
CA ALA A 265 1.00 -1.82 1.92
C ALA A 265 2.10 -2.67 1.29
N VAL A 266 3.26 -2.07 1.00
CA VAL A 266 4.40 -2.75 0.37
C VAL A 266 4.97 -3.85 1.28
N ALA A 267 5.05 -3.63 2.59
CA ALA A 267 5.47 -4.65 3.56
C ALA A 267 4.55 -5.87 3.60
N ALA A 268 3.25 -5.67 3.35
CA ALA A 268 2.26 -6.74 3.37
C ALA A 268 2.13 -7.48 2.02
N THR A 269 2.34 -6.78 0.89
CA THR A 269 2.02 -7.28 -0.46
C THR A 269 3.22 -7.35 -1.41
N GLY A 270 4.41 -6.85 -1.02
CA GLY A 270 5.48 -6.55 -1.97
C GLY A 270 5.17 -5.28 -2.77
N LEU A 271 5.95 -5.02 -3.81
CA LEU A 271 5.78 -3.81 -4.62
C LEU A 271 4.49 -3.85 -5.44
N ILE A 272 3.60 -2.91 -5.20
CA ILE A 272 2.43 -2.64 -6.04
C ILE A 272 2.54 -1.19 -6.53
N GLY A 273 2.76 -1.02 -7.82
CA GLY A 273 2.88 0.28 -8.46
C GLY A 273 1.58 0.80 -9.06
N PHE A 274 1.58 2.05 -9.48
CA PHE A 274 0.55 2.74 -10.25
C PHE A 274 -0.80 2.99 -9.57
N ILE A 275 -1.21 2.24 -8.56
CA ILE A 275 -2.52 2.41 -7.89
C ILE A 275 -2.65 3.82 -7.31
N GLY A 276 -1.60 4.29 -6.62
CA GLY A 276 -1.57 5.62 -6.03
C GLY A 276 -1.54 6.76 -7.04
N LEU A 277 -1.12 6.50 -8.28
CA LEU A 277 -1.15 7.47 -9.36
C LEU A 277 -2.52 7.47 -10.07
N VAL A 278 -2.98 6.28 -10.47
CA VAL A 278 -4.11 6.13 -11.39
C VAL A 278 -5.44 6.38 -10.70
N VAL A 279 -5.65 5.81 -9.52
CA VAL A 279 -6.95 5.91 -8.84
C VAL A 279 -7.33 7.34 -8.50
N PRO A 280 -6.47 8.17 -7.88
CA PRO A 280 -6.81 9.57 -7.62
C PRO A 280 -6.99 10.40 -8.89
N HIS A 281 -6.27 10.05 -9.97
CA HIS A 281 -6.34 10.77 -11.24
C HIS A 281 -7.64 10.51 -12.01
N LEU A 282 -8.24 9.34 -11.81
CA LEU A 282 -9.52 8.96 -12.45
C LEU A 282 -10.75 9.51 -11.72
N MET A 283 -10.60 9.97 -10.48
CA MET A 283 -11.67 10.49 -9.63
C MET A 283 -11.76 12.01 -9.64
#